data_03db0a0604b27cb029f7be39c40133f5
#
_entry.id   03db0a0604b27cb029f7be39c40133f5
#
_cell.length_a   1.000
_cell.length_b   1.000
_cell.length_c   1.000
_cell.angle_alpha   90.00
_cell.angle_beta   90.00
_cell.angle_gamma   90.00
#
_symmetry.space_group_name_H-M   'P 1'
#
loop_
_entity.id
_entity.type
_entity.pdbx_description
1 polymer ?
#
loop_
_entity_poly.entity_id
_entity_poly.type
_entity_poly.pdbx_seq_one_letter_code
_entity_poly.pdbx_strand_id
1 'polypeptide(L)'
;MLSWDEFNQEEAPAPVSKAAEAKLEPLPVEDEIKALESAPVATAATTAARAAGYKASLNESDIKNNDAALQRAIDELEVLDTEEGLAELEGASMRVAVDDKRMINCRADLNQLVPFKYDWAWQKYLDGCANHWMPQEVNMNADIALWKNPNGLTEDERLIVKRNLGFFSTADSLVANNLVLAIYRLITNPECRQYILRQAFEEAIHTHAYQYCIESLAMDEGEIFNMYHEIPSVAKKASWGLKYTHALSDPNFKTGTVETDQDLLKNLIAFYCCLEGIFFYCGFTQILSMGRRNKMTGTSEQFQYILRDESMHLNFGIDMINQIKFENPHLWNNEMKEHATQMILQATQLEIEYARDTMPRGVLGMNAAMMEEYLKFIANRRLVQIGLPDQFKGVANPFPWMSEIMDLRKEKNFFETRVIEYQTGGALSWD
;
A
#
# COMPACT_ATOMS: atom_id res chain seq x y z
N MET A 1 -6.77 -43.18 18.14
CA MET A 1 -6.14 -42.47 19.28
C MET A 1 -4.67 -42.80 19.23
N LEU A 2 -3.88 -41.93 18.65
CA LEU A 2 -2.42 -42.06 18.66
C LEU A 2 -1.93 -41.25 19.88
N SER A 3 -1.13 -41.88 20.71
CA SER A 3 -0.62 -41.34 21.98
C SER A 3 0.56 -40.42 21.71
N TRP A 4 0.70 -39.38 22.53
CA TRP A 4 1.77 -38.36 22.47
C TRP A 4 3.18 -38.89 22.79
N ASP A 5 3.32 -40.15 23.14
CA ASP A 5 4.60 -40.74 23.56
C ASP A 5 5.45 -41.31 22.41
N GLU A 6 4.95 -41.29 21.16
CA GLU A 6 5.70 -41.78 19.98
C GLU A 6 6.57 -40.71 19.28
N PHE A 7 6.52 -39.44 19.74
CA PHE A 7 7.27 -38.34 19.13
C PHE A 7 8.61 -37.99 19.81
N ASN A 8 8.99 -38.67 20.88
CA ASN A 8 10.26 -38.45 21.60
C ASN A 8 11.26 -39.56 21.39
N GLN A 9 11.64 -39.88 20.14
CA GLN A 9 12.86 -40.59 19.87
C GLN A 9 13.84 -39.61 19.21
N GLU A 10 14.74 -39.05 20.02
CA GLU A 10 15.90 -38.30 19.56
C GLU A 10 16.81 -39.29 18.81
N GLU A 11 16.86 -39.19 17.47
CA GLU A 11 17.98 -39.74 16.70
C GLU A 11 19.24 -38.88 16.96
N ALA A 12 20.27 -39.51 17.50
CA ALA A 12 21.56 -38.88 17.70
C ALA A 12 22.14 -38.37 16.36
N PRO A 13 22.65 -37.14 16.28
CA PRO A 13 23.23 -36.62 15.05
C PRO A 13 24.47 -37.40 14.62
N ALA A 14 24.52 -37.79 13.35
CA ALA A 14 25.68 -38.39 12.73
C ALA A 14 26.94 -37.48 12.85
N PRO A 15 28.15 -38.04 12.99
CA PRO A 15 29.36 -37.24 13.20
C PRO A 15 29.64 -36.38 11.96
N VAL A 16 29.63 -35.07 12.13
CA VAL A 16 30.04 -34.10 11.12
C VAL A 16 31.53 -34.24 10.89
N SER A 17 31.94 -34.55 9.66
CA SER A 17 33.33 -34.55 9.24
C SER A 17 33.92 -33.15 9.45
N LYS A 18 35.07 -33.08 10.11
CA LYS A 18 35.89 -31.87 10.24
C LYS A 18 36.32 -31.38 8.85
N ALA A 19 35.55 -30.52 8.23
CA ALA A 19 36.01 -29.64 7.17
C ALA A 19 36.66 -28.42 7.84
N ALA A 20 37.83 -28.05 7.34
CA ALA A 20 38.76 -27.09 7.90
C ALA A 20 38.10 -25.81 8.42
N GLU A 21 38.37 -25.47 9.67
CA GLU A 21 38.24 -24.13 10.21
C GLU A 21 39.12 -23.16 9.42
N ALA A 22 38.57 -22.47 8.46
CA ALA A 22 39.16 -21.24 7.97
C ALA A 22 39.02 -20.20 9.09
N LYS A 23 40.16 -19.90 9.74
CA LYS A 23 40.26 -18.75 10.63
C LYS A 23 39.90 -17.51 9.83
N LEU A 24 38.74 -16.94 10.07
CA LEU A 24 38.44 -15.56 9.74
C LEU A 24 39.30 -14.70 10.67
N GLU A 25 40.37 -14.16 10.13
CA GLU A 25 41.10 -13.06 10.79
C GLU A 25 40.14 -11.86 10.84
N PRO A 26 40.05 -11.19 12.00
CA PRO A 26 39.24 -9.97 12.07
C PRO A 26 39.87 -8.93 11.14
N LEU A 27 39.08 -8.36 10.27
CA LEU A 27 39.47 -7.21 9.44
C LEU A 27 39.97 -6.09 10.36
N PRO A 28 41.08 -5.43 10.04
CA PRO A 28 41.68 -4.41 10.89
C PRO A 28 40.87 -3.12 10.81
N VAL A 29 39.79 -3.01 11.60
CA VAL A 29 38.98 -1.80 11.73
C VAL A 29 39.78 -0.64 12.34
N GLU A 30 40.82 -0.95 13.14
CA GLU A 30 41.66 0.10 13.74
C GLU A 30 42.59 0.80 12.75
N ASP A 31 43.04 0.16 11.68
CA ASP A 31 43.90 0.79 10.68
C ASP A 31 43.14 1.68 9.69
N GLU A 32 41.87 1.40 9.39
CA GLU A 32 41.04 2.29 8.60
C GLU A 32 40.64 3.55 9.38
N ILE A 33 40.40 3.45 10.68
CA ILE A 33 40.10 4.61 11.54
C ILE A 33 41.35 5.48 11.66
N LYS A 34 42.54 4.91 11.81
CA LYS A 34 43.80 5.68 11.80
C LYS A 34 44.14 6.32 10.45
N ALA A 35 43.75 5.66 9.34
CA ALA A 35 43.90 6.21 8.01
C ALA A 35 42.94 7.42 7.76
N LEU A 36 41.75 7.39 8.34
CA LEU A 36 40.80 8.51 8.31
C LEU A 36 41.24 9.68 9.22
N GLU A 37 41.85 9.38 10.37
CA GLU A 37 42.37 10.40 11.28
C GLU A 37 43.69 11.00 10.77
N SER A 38 44.46 10.29 9.93
CA SER A 38 45.70 10.78 9.34
C SER A 38 45.54 11.43 7.95
N ALA A 39 44.32 11.42 7.39
CA ALA A 39 44.06 12.18 6.17
C ALA A 39 44.23 13.66 6.47
N PRO A 40 45.09 14.39 5.73
CA PRO A 40 45.29 15.82 6.00
C PRO A 40 43.94 16.53 5.81
N VAL A 41 43.43 17.11 6.89
CA VAL A 41 42.33 18.06 6.81
C VAL A 41 42.70 19.06 5.74
N ALA A 42 41.91 19.15 4.66
CA ALA A 42 42.17 20.09 3.58
C ALA A 42 42.21 21.48 4.20
N THR A 43 43.43 22.03 4.33
CA THR A 43 43.60 23.37 4.84
C THR A 43 42.94 24.35 3.87
N ALA A 44 42.50 25.51 4.37
CA ALA A 44 41.91 26.55 3.55
C ALA A 44 42.74 26.88 2.29
N ALA A 45 44.05 26.63 2.32
CA ALA A 45 44.95 26.76 1.19
C ALA A 45 44.73 25.69 0.08
N THR A 46 44.41 24.43 0.44
CA THR A 46 44.10 23.38 -0.56
C THR A 46 42.73 23.58 -1.18
N THR A 47 41.74 24.09 -0.43
CA THR A 47 40.44 24.47 -0.96
C THR A 47 40.58 25.69 -1.88
N ALA A 48 41.41 26.69 -1.52
CA ALA A 48 41.68 27.83 -2.36
C ALA A 48 42.48 27.47 -3.63
N ALA A 49 43.41 26.51 -3.55
CA ALA A 49 44.16 26.03 -4.72
C ALA A 49 43.23 25.20 -5.69
N ARG A 50 42.28 24.43 -5.17
CA ARG A 50 41.27 23.76 -5.99
C ARG A 50 40.28 24.73 -6.63
N ALA A 51 39.86 25.75 -5.90
CA ALA A 51 39.02 26.83 -6.43
C ALA A 51 39.76 27.67 -7.49
N ALA A 52 41.06 27.95 -7.28
CA ALA A 52 41.88 28.62 -8.24
C ALA A 52 42.11 27.78 -9.52
N GLY A 53 42.32 26.46 -9.38
CA GLY A 53 42.44 25.54 -10.52
C GLY A 53 41.14 25.43 -11.34
N TYR A 54 40.00 25.51 -10.69
CA TYR A 54 38.69 25.51 -11.38
C TYR A 54 38.45 26.85 -12.10
N LYS A 55 38.80 27.97 -11.47
CA LYS A 55 38.71 29.31 -12.11
C LYS A 55 39.67 29.46 -13.32
N ALA A 56 40.81 28.80 -13.31
CA ALA A 56 41.74 28.82 -14.43
C ALA A 56 41.28 28.07 -15.68
N SER A 57 40.22 27.21 -15.56
CA SER A 57 39.61 26.48 -16.68
C SER A 57 38.45 27.23 -17.34
N LEU A 58 37.95 28.30 -16.71
CA LEU A 58 36.87 29.13 -17.24
C LEU A 58 37.49 30.37 -17.97
N ASN A 59 36.89 30.74 -19.11
CA ASN A 59 37.30 31.98 -19.76
C ASN A 59 36.78 33.20 -18.97
N GLU A 60 37.39 34.39 -19.19
CA GLU A 60 37.00 35.60 -18.44
C GLU A 60 35.51 35.98 -18.61
N SER A 61 34.88 35.62 -19.74
CA SER A 61 33.48 35.91 -19.98
C SER A 61 32.56 34.96 -19.15
N ASP A 62 32.94 33.71 -18.95
CA ASP A 62 32.17 32.74 -18.16
C ASP A 62 32.26 33.08 -16.66
N ILE A 63 33.41 33.55 -16.19
CA ILE A 63 33.61 34.02 -14.81
C ILE A 63 32.72 35.24 -14.53
N LYS A 64 32.73 36.23 -15.42
CA LYS A 64 31.91 37.44 -15.28
C LYS A 64 30.42 37.15 -15.35
N ASN A 65 30.00 36.20 -16.19
CA ASN A 65 28.61 35.77 -16.27
C ASN A 65 28.17 35.05 -15.01
N ASN A 66 29.01 34.19 -14.42
CA ASN A 66 28.72 33.54 -13.15
C ASN A 66 28.65 34.51 -11.98
N ASP A 67 29.58 35.48 -11.89
CA ASP A 67 29.55 36.47 -10.84
C ASP A 67 28.32 37.39 -10.97
N ALA A 68 27.91 37.75 -12.18
CA ALA A 68 26.68 38.51 -12.43
C ALA A 68 25.40 37.73 -12.15
N ALA A 69 25.41 36.40 -12.37
CA ALA A 69 24.28 35.53 -12.03
C ALA A 69 24.16 35.34 -10.51
N LEU A 70 25.29 35.18 -9.83
CA LEU A 70 25.33 35.09 -8.37
C LEU A 70 24.88 36.41 -7.72
N GLN A 71 25.33 37.55 -8.25
CA GLN A 71 24.91 38.83 -7.69
C GLN A 71 23.40 39.06 -7.86
N ARG A 72 22.81 38.69 -9.02
CA ARG A 72 21.37 38.77 -9.22
C ARG A 72 20.61 37.89 -8.22
N ALA A 73 21.08 36.66 -7.97
CA ALA A 73 20.48 35.79 -6.99
C ALA A 73 20.57 36.37 -5.55
N ILE A 74 21.67 37.03 -5.21
CA ILE A 74 21.81 37.75 -3.93
C ILE A 74 20.86 38.93 -3.85
N ASP A 75 20.78 39.75 -4.89
CA ASP A 75 19.90 40.93 -4.95
C ASP A 75 18.41 40.48 -4.84
N GLU A 76 18.05 39.37 -5.50
CA GLU A 76 16.69 38.76 -5.37
C GLU A 76 16.41 38.30 -3.96
N LEU A 77 17.38 37.69 -3.26
CA LEU A 77 17.20 37.26 -1.86
C LEU A 77 17.13 38.45 -0.89
N GLU A 78 17.82 39.56 -1.15
CA GLU A 78 17.77 40.77 -0.32
C GLU A 78 16.42 41.50 -0.36
N VAL A 79 15.67 41.33 -1.47
CA VAL A 79 14.31 41.89 -1.61
C VAL A 79 13.20 40.87 -1.33
N LEU A 80 13.58 39.63 -0.90
CA LEU A 80 12.59 38.59 -0.55
C LEU A 80 11.75 39.08 0.63
N ASP A 81 10.47 39.21 0.41
CA ASP A 81 9.52 39.53 1.49
C ASP A 81 9.35 38.32 2.42
N THR A 82 10.06 38.35 3.54
CA THR A 82 9.97 37.33 4.56
C THR A 82 8.74 37.49 5.46
N GLU A 83 8.12 38.67 5.48
CA GLU A 83 6.93 38.91 6.32
C GLU A 83 5.72 38.18 5.76
N GLU A 84 5.52 38.15 4.44
CA GLU A 84 4.44 37.39 3.81
C GLU A 84 4.61 35.88 4.01
N GLY A 85 5.85 35.37 3.79
CA GLY A 85 6.18 33.94 4.02
C GLY A 85 6.05 33.55 5.50
N LEU A 86 6.45 34.40 6.44
CA LEU A 86 6.29 34.17 7.88
C LEU A 86 4.81 34.18 8.29
N ALA A 87 4.01 35.09 7.75
CA ALA A 87 2.56 35.15 8.02
C ALA A 87 1.84 33.89 7.52
N GLU A 88 2.24 33.38 6.35
CA GLU A 88 1.71 32.11 5.82
C GLU A 88 2.15 30.92 6.71
N LEU A 89 3.41 30.87 7.12
CA LEU A 89 3.94 29.87 8.04
C LEU A 89 3.27 29.95 9.42
N GLU A 90 3.04 31.14 9.98
CA GLU A 90 2.33 31.30 11.24
C GLU A 90 0.87 30.82 11.13
N GLY A 91 0.20 31.12 9.99
CA GLY A 91 -1.13 30.60 9.70
C GLY A 91 -1.20 29.09 9.58
N ALA A 92 -0.18 28.47 8.97
CA ALA A 92 -0.07 27.02 8.78
C ALA A 92 0.41 26.30 10.07
N SER A 93 1.25 26.95 10.88
CA SER A 93 1.85 26.37 12.10
C SER A 93 1.06 26.67 13.38
N MET A 94 -0.03 27.43 13.28
CA MET A 94 -0.86 27.75 14.46
C MET A 94 -1.48 26.46 15.03
N ARG A 95 -1.12 26.15 16.30
CA ARG A 95 -1.64 24.96 16.98
C ARG A 95 -3.14 25.06 17.19
N VAL A 96 -3.86 24.02 16.77
CA VAL A 96 -5.27 23.84 17.11
C VAL A 96 -5.40 23.08 18.43
N ALA A 97 -6.44 23.41 19.22
CA ALA A 97 -6.76 22.59 20.39
C ALA A 97 -7.17 21.18 19.95
N VAL A 98 -6.91 20.18 20.80
CA VAL A 98 -7.20 18.76 20.48
C VAL A 98 -8.64 18.58 20.05
N ASP A 99 -9.59 19.18 20.76
CA ASP A 99 -11.02 19.07 20.46
C ASP A 99 -11.42 19.71 19.13
N ASP A 100 -10.64 20.69 18.64
CA ASP A 100 -10.87 21.39 17.38
C ASP A 100 -10.29 20.66 16.17
N LYS A 101 -9.48 19.64 16.37
CA LYS A 101 -9.00 18.80 15.27
C LYS A 101 -10.20 18.16 14.55
N ARG A 102 -10.19 18.15 13.22
CA ARG A 102 -11.22 17.55 12.37
C ARG A 102 -10.58 16.66 11.32
N MET A 103 -11.34 15.71 10.82
CA MET A 103 -10.88 14.81 9.76
C MET A 103 -10.58 15.58 8.48
N ILE A 104 -11.49 16.48 8.09
CA ILE A 104 -11.37 17.36 6.92
C ILE A 104 -11.42 18.83 7.34
N ASN A 105 -10.82 19.70 6.53
CA ASN A 105 -10.77 21.15 6.75
C ASN A 105 -10.11 21.56 8.09
N CYS A 106 -9.24 20.72 8.63
CA CYS A 106 -8.45 21.04 9.80
C CYS A 106 -7.21 21.86 9.39
N ARG A 107 -6.88 22.89 10.17
CA ARG A 107 -5.68 23.72 9.97
C ARG A 107 -4.42 23.14 10.64
N ALA A 108 -4.49 21.92 11.15
CA ALA A 108 -3.36 21.23 11.73
C ALA A 108 -2.44 20.66 10.64
N ASP A 109 -1.14 20.70 10.86
CA ASP A 109 -0.13 20.06 10.03
C ASP A 109 0.43 18.78 10.70
N LEU A 110 1.36 18.09 10.03
CA LEU A 110 1.98 16.88 10.57
C LEU A 110 2.74 17.11 11.88
N ASN A 111 3.19 18.33 12.17
CA ASN A 111 3.87 18.68 13.41
C ASN A 111 2.91 18.76 14.61
N GLN A 112 1.62 18.69 14.37
CA GLN A 112 0.56 18.67 15.39
C GLN A 112 0.04 17.27 15.71
N LEU A 113 0.84 16.24 15.53
CA LEU A 113 0.45 14.88 15.92
C LEU A 113 0.06 14.80 17.39
N VAL A 114 0.83 15.38 18.29
CA VAL A 114 0.56 15.32 19.73
C VAL A 114 -0.03 16.63 20.26
N PRO A 115 -1.00 16.53 21.18
CA PRO A 115 -1.68 15.34 21.64
C PRO A 115 -2.65 14.79 20.58
N PHE A 116 -2.86 13.47 20.58
CA PHE A 116 -3.74 12.81 19.62
C PHE A 116 -5.21 13.10 19.92
N LYS A 117 -6.01 13.29 18.89
CA LYS A 117 -7.47 13.18 18.94
C LYS A 117 -7.95 11.84 18.40
N TYR A 118 -7.25 11.31 17.41
CA TYR A 118 -7.59 10.07 16.70
C TYR A 118 -6.51 9.02 16.96
N ASP A 119 -6.41 8.56 18.22
CA ASP A 119 -5.47 7.52 18.64
C ASP A 119 -5.58 6.26 17.76
N TRP A 120 -6.79 5.93 17.32
CA TRP A 120 -7.03 4.80 16.43
C TRP A 120 -6.28 4.92 15.08
N ALA A 121 -6.17 6.12 14.51
CA ALA A 121 -5.44 6.34 13.26
C ALA A 121 -3.93 6.22 13.48
N TRP A 122 -3.44 6.75 14.59
CA TRP A 122 -2.04 6.59 14.98
C TRP A 122 -1.67 5.13 15.24
N GLN A 123 -2.54 4.36 15.94
CA GLN A 123 -2.31 2.94 16.17
C GLN A 123 -2.26 2.16 14.83
N LYS A 124 -3.16 2.44 13.90
CA LYS A 124 -3.11 1.82 12.57
C LYS A 124 -1.82 2.16 11.80
N TYR A 125 -1.30 3.38 11.95
CA TYR A 125 0.00 3.74 11.38
C TYR A 125 1.12 2.88 11.99
N LEU A 126 1.14 2.69 13.30
CA LEU A 126 2.11 1.82 13.96
C LEU A 126 1.99 0.36 13.53
N ASP A 127 0.75 -0.14 13.42
CA ASP A 127 0.48 -1.51 12.94
C ASP A 127 0.96 -1.70 11.49
N GLY A 128 0.72 -0.73 10.61
CA GLY A 128 1.25 -0.72 9.24
C GLY A 128 2.76 -0.69 9.20
N CYS A 129 3.40 0.14 10.03
CA CYS A 129 4.87 0.18 10.12
C CYS A 129 5.48 -1.13 10.66
N ALA A 130 4.75 -1.85 11.53
CA ALA A 130 5.17 -3.14 12.03
C ALA A 130 5.06 -4.26 10.98
N ASN A 131 4.18 -4.10 9.99
CA ASN A 131 4.04 -5.03 8.87
C ASN A 131 5.08 -4.72 7.80
N HIS A 132 6.22 -5.41 7.87
CA HIS A 132 7.34 -5.20 6.95
C HIS A 132 7.64 -6.47 6.16
N TRP A 133 7.60 -6.35 4.84
CA TRP A 133 7.94 -7.43 3.92
C TRP A 133 8.46 -6.84 2.60
N MET A 134 9.18 -7.65 1.81
CA MET A 134 9.70 -7.26 0.51
C MET A 134 9.48 -8.38 -0.51
N PRO A 135 9.02 -8.05 -1.73
CA PRO A 135 8.67 -9.03 -2.75
C PRO A 135 9.79 -10.03 -3.08
N GLN A 136 11.02 -9.56 -3.18
CA GLN A 136 12.18 -10.39 -3.54
C GLN A 136 12.60 -11.39 -2.45
N GLU A 137 12.03 -11.30 -1.26
CA GLU A 137 12.26 -12.26 -0.19
C GLU A 137 11.44 -13.54 -0.36
N VAL A 138 10.40 -13.49 -1.20
CA VAL A 138 9.54 -14.63 -1.50
C VAL A 138 10.19 -15.51 -2.57
N ASN A 139 10.24 -16.82 -2.32
CA ASN A 139 10.85 -17.77 -3.23
C ASN A 139 9.91 -18.19 -4.35
N MET A 140 10.20 -17.78 -5.59
CA MET A 140 9.42 -18.07 -6.78
C MET A 140 9.85 -19.33 -7.55
N ASN A 141 10.86 -20.08 -7.11
CA ASN A 141 11.42 -21.19 -7.89
C ASN A 141 10.40 -22.30 -8.19
N ALA A 142 9.55 -22.64 -7.23
CA ALA A 142 8.47 -23.62 -7.44
C ALA A 142 7.46 -23.15 -8.47
N ASP A 143 7.09 -21.88 -8.43
CA ASP A 143 6.15 -21.26 -9.36
C ASP A 143 6.72 -21.20 -10.78
N ILE A 144 8.00 -20.84 -10.92
CA ILE A 144 8.73 -20.83 -12.21
C ILE A 144 8.75 -22.24 -12.83
N ALA A 145 9.06 -23.26 -12.03
CA ALA A 145 9.07 -24.64 -12.50
C ALA A 145 7.67 -25.10 -12.94
N LEU A 146 6.64 -24.79 -12.15
CA LEU A 146 5.26 -25.14 -12.43
C LEU A 146 4.73 -24.40 -13.67
N TRP A 147 5.06 -23.10 -13.81
CA TRP A 147 4.66 -22.27 -14.94
C TRP A 147 5.27 -22.74 -16.27
N LYS A 148 6.56 -23.13 -16.25
CA LYS A 148 7.26 -23.66 -17.42
C LYS A 148 6.82 -25.07 -17.83
N ASN A 149 6.25 -25.84 -16.91
CA ASN A 149 5.77 -27.19 -17.20
C ASN A 149 4.43 -27.10 -17.97
N PRO A 150 4.35 -27.64 -19.21
CA PRO A 150 3.10 -27.63 -20.00
C PRO A 150 1.92 -28.29 -19.29
N ASN A 151 2.19 -29.27 -18.43
CA ASN A 151 1.19 -30.03 -17.65
C ASN A 151 1.07 -29.55 -16.20
N GLY A 152 1.77 -28.49 -15.82
CA GLY A 152 1.79 -27.99 -14.43
C GLY A 152 0.49 -27.32 -14.02
N LEU A 153 0.00 -26.43 -14.87
CA LEU A 153 -1.24 -25.68 -14.70
C LEU A 153 -2.19 -25.94 -15.87
N THR A 154 -3.48 -25.97 -15.57
CA THR A 154 -4.52 -25.93 -16.61
C THR A 154 -4.54 -24.57 -17.31
N GLU A 155 -5.18 -24.48 -18.47
CA GLU A 155 -5.39 -23.21 -19.16
C GLU A 155 -6.16 -22.19 -18.30
N ASP A 156 -7.18 -22.63 -17.57
CA ASP A 156 -7.96 -21.77 -16.67
C ASP A 156 -7.10 -21.28 -15.49
N GLU A 157 -6.25 -22.12 -14.92
CA GLU A 157 -5.32 -21.70 -13.86
C GLU A 157 -4.30 -20.66 -14.38
N ARG A 158 -3.78 -20.84 -15.59
CA ARG A 158 -2.91 -19.83 -16.24
C ARG A 158 -3.64 -18.54 -16.52
N LEU A 159 -4.89 -18.64 -16.99
CA LEU A 159 -5.75 -17.48 -17.22
C LEU A 159 -5.99 -16.68 -15.93
N ILE A 160 -6.28 -17.35 -14.81
CA ILE A 160 -6.44 -16.73 -13.50
C ILE A 160 -5.18 -15.92 -13.14
N VAL A 161 -3.99 -16.52 -13.25
CA VAL A 161 -2.74 -15.84 -12.89
C VAL A 161 -2.51 -14.61 -13.78
N LYS A 162 -2.62 -14.76 -15.08
CA LYS A 162 -2.42 -13.66 -16.03
C LYS A 162 -3.40 -12.51 -15.82
N ARG A 163 -4.70 -12.82 -15.72
CA ARG A 163 -5.76 -11.81 -15.55
C ARG A 163 -5.61 -11.02 -14.25
N ASN A 164 -5.30 -11.72 -13.17
CA ASN A 164 -5.13 -11.06 -11.89
C ASN A 164 -3.87 -10.19 -11.87
N LEU A 165 -2.74 -10.67 -12.34
CA LEU A 165 -1.53 -9.82 -12.43
C LEU A 165 -1.77 -8.60 -13.34
N GLY A 166 -2.46 -8.75 -14.47
CA GLY A 166 -2.81 -7.63 -15.35
C GLY A 166 -3.76 -6.62 -14.72
N PHE A 167 -4.72 -7.08 -13.93
CA PHE A 167 -5.63 -6.17 -13.22
C PHE A 167 -4.93 -5.45 -12.07
N PHE A 168 -4.28 -6.17 -11.15
CA PHE A 168 -3.66 -5.60 -9.96
C PHE A 168 -2.53 -4.62 -10.29
N SER A 169 -1.65 -4.95 -11.24
CA SER A 169 -0.55 -4.06 -11.63
C SER A 169 -1.01 -2.68 -12.14
N THR A 170 -2.22 -2.60 -12.70
CA THR A 170 -2.82 -1.34 -13.14
C THR A 170 -3.61 -0.68 -12.01
N ALA A 171 -4.36 -1.47 -11.24
CA ALA A 171 -5.24 -0.96 -10.18
C ALA A 171 -4.44 -0.20 -9.11
N ASP A 172 -3.35 -0.77 -8.59
CA ASP A 172 -2.57 -0.17 -7.51
C ASP A 172 -1.86 1.11 -7.95
N SER A 173 -1.51 1.25 -9.22
CA SER A 173 -1.02 2.52 -9.76
C SER A 173 -2.09 3.62 -9.72
N LEU A 174 -3.35 3.29 -10.00
CA LEU A 174 -4.48 4.24 -9.89
C LEU A 174 -4.78 4.55 -8.42
N VAL A 175 -4.69 3.55 -7.56
CA VAL A 175 -4.85 3.66 -6.10
C VAL A 175 -3.82 4.62 -5.53
N ALA A 176 -2.53 4.42 -5.78
CA ALA A 176 -1.44 5.27 -5.31
C ALA A 176 -1.63 6.74 -5.77
N ASN A 177 -2.02 6.96 -7.02
CA ASN A 177 -2.31 8.30 -7.53
C ASN A 177 -3.46 8.98 -6.79
N ASN A 178 -4.56 8.27 -6.53
CA ASN A 178 -5.69 8.83 -5.78
C ASN A 178 -5.31 9.17 -4.33
N LEU A 179 -4.51 8.32 -3.68
CA LEU A 179 -4.02 8.59 -2.32
C LEU A 179 -3.25 9.90 -2.25
N VAL A 180 -2.27 10.06 -3.14
CA VAL A 180 -1.33 11.20 -3.08
C VAL A 180 -1.98 12.49 -3.61
N LEU A 181 -2.66 12.42 -4.76
CA LEU A 181 -3.16 13.61 -5.45
C LEU A 181 -4.51 14.11 -4.92
N ALA A 182 -5.33 13.24 -4.32
CA ALA A 182 -6.66 13.58 -3.81
C ALA A 182 -6.75 13.42 -2.29
N ILE A 183 -6.72 12.20 -1.78
CA ILE A 183 -7.07 11.90 -0.38
C ILE A 183 -6.13 12.61 0.60
N TYR A 184 -4.80 12.47 0.43
CA TYR A 184 -3.82 13.10 1.32
C TYR A 184 -4.00 14.61 1.41
N ARG A 185 -4.29 15.26 0.31
CA ARG A 185 -4.48 16.71 0.24
C ARG A 185 -5.75 17.17 0.97
N LEU A 186 -6.83 16.38 0.85
CA LEU A 186 -8.16 16.74 1.34
C LEU A 186 -8.42 16.26 2.78
N ILE A 187 -7.80 15.17 3.20
CA ILE A 187 -7.78 14.74 4.60
C ILE A 187 -6.69 15.51 5.33
N THR A 188 -7.07 16.46 6.16
CA THR A 188 -6.14 17.43 6.76
C THR A 188 -5.73 17.10 8.18
N ASN A 189 -6.31 16.06 8.78
CA ASN A 189 -5.92 15.59 10.10
C ASN A 189 -4.51 14.95 10.09
N PRO A 190 -3.60 15.36 11.01
CA PRO A 190 -2.22 14.88 10.98
C PRO A 190 -2.07 13.39 11.26
N GLU A 191 -2.86 12.79 12.17
CA GLU A 191 -2.81 11.36 12.48
C GLU A 191 -3.19 10.51 11.26
N CYS A 192 -4.23 10.93 10.52
CA CYS A 192 -4.67 10.24 9.30
C CYS A 192 -3.67 10.43 8.16
N ARG A 193 -3.06 11.62 8.02
CA ARG A 193 -2.02 11.86 7.01
C ARG A 193 -0.81 10.96 7.16
N GLN A 194 -0.39 10.65 8.39
CA GLN A 194 0.69 9.69 8.63
C GLN A 194 0.33 8.30 8.09
N TYR A 195 -0.88 7.84 8.35
CA TYR A 195 -1.33 6.55 7.83
C TYR A 195 -1.41 6.54 6.30
N ILE A 196 -1.99 7.58 5.69
CA ILE A 196 -2.12 7.69 4.23
C ILE A 196 -0.74 7.66 3.53
N LEU A 197 0.29 8.29 4.12
CA LEU A 197 1.66 8.19 3.62
C LEU A 197 2.21 6.76 3.72
N ARG A 198 1.91 6.07 4.81
CA ARG A 198 2.29 4.66 4.98
C ARG A 198 1.58 3.78 3.96
N GLN A 199 0.28 3.96 3.77
CA GLN A 199 -0.50 3.26 2.75
C GLN A 199 0.08 3.49 1.35
N ALA A 200 0.38 4.74 0.98
CA ALA A 200 0.98 5.04 -0.33
C ALA A 200 2.34 4.34 -0.54
N PHE A 201 3.11 4.12 0.52
CA PHE A 201 4.33 3.32 0.47
C PHE A 201 4.03 1.83 0.26
N GLU A 202 3.01 1.28 0.92
CA GLU A 202 2.58 -0.12 0.76
C GLU A 202 2.12 -0.39 -0.67
N GLU A 203 1.39 0.54 -1.31
CA GLU A 203 0.99 0.43 -2.72
C GLU A 203 2.20 0.34 -3.68
N ALA A 204 3.29 1.02 -3.36
CA ALA A 204 4.52 0.89 -4.14
C ALA A 204 5.16 -0.50 -3.96
N ILE A 205 5.07 -1.11 -2.78
CA ILE A 205 5.50 -2.50 -2.54
C ILE A 205 4.59 -3.48 -3.30
N HIS A 206 3.28 -3.27 -3.32
CA HIS A 206 2.33 -4.10 -4.07
C HIS A 206 2.64 -4.07 -5.58
N THR A 207 2.83 -2.89 -6.14
CA THR A 207 3.23 -2.73 -7.55
C THR A 207 4.53 -3.50 -7.85
N HIS A 208 5.53 -3.41 -6.97
CA HIS A 208 6.77 -4.18 -7.09
C HIS A 208 6.52 -5.70 -6.98
N ALA A 209 5.60 -6.15 -6.13
CA ALA A 209 5.27 -7.57 -6.00
C ALA A 209 4.67 -8.14 -7.30
N TYR A 210 3.79 -7.42 -7.96
CA TYR A 210 3.23 -7.86 -9.24
C TYR A 210 4.29 -7.88 -10.33
N GLN A 211 5.13 -6.84 -10.41
CA GLN A 211 6.26 -6.82 -11.35
C GLN A 211 7.20 -8.00 -11.10
N TYR A 212 7.56 -8.26 -9.85
CA TYR A 212 8.42 -9.39 -9.48
C TYR A 212 7.81 -10.74 -9.88
N CYS A 213 6.49 -10.93 -9.74
CA CYS A 213 5.79 -12.12 -10.22
C CYS A 213 5.86 -12.22 -11.76
N ILE A 214 5.58 -11.15 -12.49
CA ILE A 214 5.57 -11.10 -13.97
C ILE A 214 6.96 -11.44 -14.52
N GLU A 215 8.01 -10.81 -14.01
CA GLU A 215 9.40 -11.05 -14.39
C GLU A 215 9.86 -12.47 -14.04
N SER A 216 9.57 -12.94 -12.82
CA SER A 216 9.95 -14.29 -12.36
C SER A 216 9.34 -15.39 -13.25
N LEU A 217 8.10 -15.20 -13.67
CA LEU A 217 7.38 -16.15 -14.54
C LEU A 217 7.73 -15.97 -16.01
N ALA A 218 8.56 -14.97 -16.36
CA ALA A 218 8.92 -14.59 -17.72
C ALA A 218 7.68 -14.40 -18.63
N MET A 219 6.68 -13.69 -18.11
CA MET A 219 5.51 -13.30 -18.86
C MET A 219 5.83 -12.14 -19.81
N ASP A 220 5.08 -12.01 -20.88
CA ASP A 220 5.15 -10.84 -21.75
C ASP A 220 4.54 -9.64 -21.02
N GLU A 221 5.38 -8.68 -20.63
CA GLU A 221 4.96 -7.47 -19.92
C GLU A 221 3.98 -6.65 -20.76
N GLY A 222 4.19 -6.59 -22.07
CA GLY A 222 3.29 -5.89 -22.99
C GLY A 222 1.89 -6.52 -23.00
N GLU A 223 1.79 -7.87 -23.01
CA GLU A 223 0.51 -8.58 -22.87
C GLU A 223 -0.18 -8.25 -21.56
N ILE A 224 0.58 -8.32 -20.44
CA ILE A 224 0.02 -8.14 -19.10
C ILE A 224 -0.48 -6.70 -18.89
N PHE A 225 0.37 -5.70 -19.16
CA PHE A 225 -0.01 -4.30 -18.95
C PHE A 225 -1.06 -3.78 -19.95
N ASN A 226 -1.19 -4.43 -21.12
CA ASN A 226 -2.18 -4.04 -22.11
C ASN A 226 -3.59 -4.60 -21.80
N MET A 227 -3.73 -5.54 -20.86
CA MET A 227 -5.01 -6.13 -20.47
C MET A 227 -6.05 -5.09 -20.03
N TYR A 228 -5.60 -4.00 -19.46
CA TYR A 228 -6.42 -2.84 -19.12
C TYR A 228 -7.21 -2.28 -20.30
N HIS A 229 -6.61 -2.29 -21.52
CA HIS A 229 -7.27 -1.84 -22.74
C HIS A 229 -8.02 -2.96 -23.46
N GLU A 230 -7.48 -4.17 -23.44
CA GLU A 230 -7.95 -5.27 -24.29
C GLU A 230 -9.07 -6.08 -23.62
N ILE A 231 -9.14 -6.10 -22.28
CA ILE A 231 -10.08 -6.93 -21.54
C ILE A 231 -11.26 -6.09 -21.05
N PRO A 232 -12.48 -6.31 -21.61
CA PRO A 232 -13.63 -5.48 -21.29
C PRO A 232 -14.00 -5.43 -19.79
N SER A 233 -13.85 -6.55 -19.07
CA SER A 233 -14.14 -6.60 -17.63
C SER A 233 -13.16 -5.75 -16.82
N VAL A 234 -11.87 -5.75 -17.17
CA VAL A 234 -10.83 -4.90 -16.56
C VAL A 234 -11.07 -3.42 -16.90
N ALA A 235 -11.29 -3.12 -18.19
CA ALA A 235 -11.55 -1.76 -18.65
C ALA A 235 -12.76 -1.12 -17.98
N LYS A 236 -13.84 -1.87 -17.78
CA LYS A 236 -15.05 -1.38 -17.09
C LYS A 236 -14.77 -1.05 -15.61
N LYS A 237 -14.06 -1.91 -14.89
CA LYS A 237 -13.69 -1.67 -13.48
C LYS A 237 -12.86 -0.39 -13.35
N ALA A 238 -11.83 -0.24 -14.17
CA ALA A 238 -10.98 0.94 -14.17
C ALA A 238 -11.76 2.22 -14.53
N SER A 239 -12.57 2.19 -15.57
CA SER A 239 -13.39 3.34 -15.97
C SER A 239 -14.40 3.75 -14.88
N TRP A 240 -14.96 2.77 -14.18
CA TRP A 240 -15.85 3.03 -13.04
C TRP A 240 -15.09 3.72 -11.90
N GLY A 241 -13.89 3.25 -11.56
CA GLY A 241 -13.06 3.88 -10.53
C GLY A 241 -12.68 5.32 -10.86
N LEU A 242 -12.23 5.57 -12.10
CA LEU A 242 -11.85 6.90 -12.57
C LEU A 242 -12.98 7.93 -12.45
N LYS A 243 -14.24 7.52 -12.60
CA LYS A 243 -15.40 8.42 -12.42
C LYS A 243 -15.39 9.11 -11.05
N TYR A 244 -14.93 8.44 -10.00
CA TYR A 244 -14.94 8.98 -8.64
C TYR A 244 -13.61 9.60 -8.21
N THR A 245 -12.52 9.30 -8.91
CA THR A 245 -11.18 9.77 -8.53
C THR A 245 -10.73 11.00 -9.30
N HIS A 246 -11.15 11.14 -10.55
CA HIS A 246 -10.63 12.17 -11.48
C HIS A 246 -10.90 13.60 -10.99
N ALA A 247 -12.10 13.90 -10.55
CA ALA A 247 -12.47 15.27 -10.16
C ALA A 247 -11.68 15.78 -8.94
N LEU A 248 -11.39 14.90 -7.99
CA LEU A 248 -10.67 15.25 -6.77
C LEU A 248 -9.16 15.41 -6.99
N SER A 249 -8.65 14.89 -8.09
CA SER A 249 -7.23 15.06 -8.49
C SER A 249 -6.95 16.43 -9.10
N ASP A 250 -7.98 17.24 -9.42
CA ASP A 250 -7.79 18.61 -9.83
C ASP A 250 -7.15 19.41 -8.68
N PRO A 251 -5.99 20.06 -8.88
CA PRO A 251 -5.34 20.88 -7.85
C PRO A 251 -6.22 22.00 -7.30
N ASN A 252 -7.19 22.47 -8.07
CA ASN A 252 -8.11 23.52 -7.66
C ASN A 252 -9.33 23.01 -6.88
N PHE A 253 -9.56 21.70 -6.85
CA PHE A 253 -10.64 21.14 -6.05
C PHE A 253 -10.38 21.39 -4.56
N LYS A 254 -11.39 21.92 -3.86
CA LYS A 254 -11.35 22.21 -2.42
C LYS A 254 -12.62 21.71 -1.76
N THR A 255 -12.46 21.16 -0.57
CA THR A 255 -13.55 20.84 0.35
C THR A 255 -14.04 22.11 1.07
N GLY A 256 -15.20 22.05 1.72
CA GLY A 256 -15.75 23.15 2.53
C GLY A 256 -17.18 23.54 2.17
N THR A 257 -17.78 22.95 1.14
CA THR A 257 -19.23 23.00 0.88
C THR A 257 -19.83 21.61 1.04
N VAL A 258 -21.15 21.52 1.24
CA VAL A 258 -21.85 20.24 1.35
C VAL A 258 -21.58 19.35 0.12
N GLU A 259 -21.60 19.92 -1.07
CA GLU A 259 -21.38 19.21 -2.33
C GLU A 259 -19.96 18.66 -2.42
N THR A 260 -18.95 19.50 -2.20
CA THR A 260 -17.54 19.10 -2.30
C THR A 260 -17.13 18.14 -1.18
N ASP A 261 -17.69 18.27 0.02
CA ASP A 261 -17.46 17.33 1.12
C ASP A 261 -18.17 16.00 0.86
N GLN A 262 -19.35 15.99 0.21
CA GLN A 262 -19.98 14.76 -0.26
C GLN A 262 -19.22 14.11 -1.41
N ASP A 263 -18.61 14.87 -2.30
CA ASP A 263 -17.79 14.33 -3.38
C ASP A 263 -16.51 13.66 -2.83
N LEU A 264 -15.90 14.24 -1.79
CA LEU A 264 -14.84 13.57 -1.06
C LEU A 264 -15.33 12.27 -0.42
N LEU A 265 -16.49 12.28 0.23
CA LEU A 265 -17.04 11.09 0.87
C LEU A 265 -17.38 9.98 -0.16
N LYS A 266 -17.88 10.34 -1.35
CA LYS A 266 -18.08 9.41 -2.48
C LYS A 266 -16.75 8.83 -2.95
N ASN A 267 -15.70 9.65 -3.08
CA ASN A 267 -14.37 9.18 -3.45
C ASN A 267 -13.84 8.16 -2.42
N LEU A 268 -13.94 8.45 -1.12
CA LEU A 268 -13.50 7.54 -0.06
C LEU A 268 -14.27 6.21 -0.09
N ILE A 269 -15.59 6.23 -0.34
CA ILE A 269 -16.40 5.02 -0.47
C ILE A 269 -16.00 4.24 -1.73
N ALA A 270 -15.83 4.91 -2.87
CA ALA A 270 -15.37 4.28 -4.11
C ALA A 270 -14.00 3.63 -3.93
N PHE A 271 -13.10 4.32 -3.26
CA PHE A 271 -11.73 3.88 -3.04
C PHE A 271 -11.66 2.72 -2.05
N TYR A 272 -12.02 2.94 -0.79
CA TYR A 272 -11.87 1.94 0.26
C TYR A 272 -12.91 0.83 0.20
N CYS A 273 -14.20 1.16 0.01
CA CYS A 273 -15.23 0.13 0.04
C CYS A 273 -15.36 -0.63 -1.27
N CYS A 274 -15.14 0.02 -2.42
CA CYS A 274 -15.34 -0.61 -3.73
C CYS A 274 -14.05 -1.10 -4.37
N LEU A 275 -13.00 -0.25 -4.51
CA LEU A 275 -11.73 -0.67 -5.11
C LEU A 275 -11.02 -1.69 -4.22
N GLU A 276 -10.57 -1.28 -3.05
CA GLU A 276 -9.86 -2.17 -2.12
C GLU A 276 -10.80 -3.19 -1.46
N GLY A 277 -12.06 -2.80 -1.20
CA GLY A 277 -13.03 -3.62 -0.46
C GLY A 277 -13.82 -4.65 -1.27
N ILE A 278 -13.86 -4.55 -2.61
CA ILE A 278 -14.61 -5.45 -3.50
C ILE A 278 -13.75 -5.90 -4.68
N PHE A 279 -13.17 -4.97 -5.48
CA PHE A 279 -12.51 -5.28 -6.74
C PHE A 279 -11.25 -6.14 -6.61
N PHE A 280 -10.67 -6.25 -5.44
CA PHE A 280 -9.52 -7.11 -5.18
C PHE A 280 -9.90 -8.51 -4.73
N TYR A 281 -11.13 -8.71 -4.24
CA TYR A 281 -11.52 -9.93 -3.54
C TYR A 281 -11.67 -11.16 -4.44
N CYS A 282 -12.07 -10.98 -5.70
CA CYS A 282 -12.07 -12.06 -6.68
C CYS A 282 -10.63 -12.59 -6.90
N GLY A 283 -9.72 -11.69 -7.18
CA GLY A 283 -8.32 -12.03 -7.44
C GLY A 283 -7.62 -12.67 -6.25
N PHE A 284 -7.77 -12.09 -5.05
CA PHE A 284 -7.24 -12.67 -3.82
C PHE A 284 -7.75 -14.10 -3.62
N THR A 285 -9.06 -14.30 -3.72
CA THR A 285 -9.66 -15.63 -3.51
C THR A 285 -9.15 -16.63 -4.53
N GLN A 286 -9.03 -16.24 -5.80
CA GLN A 286 -8.54 -17.10 -6.88
C GLN A 286 -7.07 -17.53 -6.66
N ILE A 287 -6.18 -16.58 -6.43
CA ILE A 287 -4.74 -16.86 -6.24
C ILE A 287 -4.49 -17.64 -4.96
N LEU A 288 -5.12 -17.24 -3.85
CA LEU A 288 -4.96 -17.93 -2.58
C LEU A 288 -5.53 -19.35 -2.62
N SER A 289 -6.61 -19.60 -3.39
CA SER A 289 -7.13 -20.95 -3.59
C SER A 289 -6.15 -21.86 -4.33
N MET A 290 -5.34 -21.30 -5.23
CA MET A 290 -4.27 -22.06 -5.89
C MET A 290 -3.16 -22.43 -4.90
N GLY A 291 -2.72 -21.48 -4.05
CA GLY A 291 -1.76 -21.74 -2.99
C GLY A 291 -2.20 -22.84 -2.02
N ARG A 292 -3.47 -22.87 -1.65
CA ARG A 292 -4.05 -23.94 -0.82
C ARG A 292 -3.98 -25.33 -1.47
N ARG A 293 -3.84 -25.41 -2.78
CA ARG A 293 -3.65 -26.63 -3.55
C ARG A 293 -2.18 -26.91 -3.90
N ASN A 294 -1.24 -26.24 -3.24
CA ASN A 294 0.19 -26.27 -3.51
C ASN A 294 0.55 -25.91 -4.98
N LYS A 295 -0.20 -24.98 -5.57
CA LYS A 295 0.07 -24.40 -6.89
C LYS A 295 0.34 -22.92 -6.76
N MET A 296 1.33 -22.39 -7.46
CA MET A 296 1.71 -20.98 -7.44
C MET A 296 1.88 -20.48 -5.99
N THR A 297 2.69 -21.21 -5.22
CA THR A 297 2.84 -20.98 -3.77
C THR A 297 3.56 -19.68 -3.45
N GLY A 298 4.57 -19.31 -4.27
CA GLY A 298 5.26 -18.03 -4.14
C GLY A 298 4.36 -16.86 -4.49
N THR A 299 3.64 -16.94 -5.61
CA THR A 299 2.63 -15.94 -5.98
C THR A 299 1.55 -15.83 -4.89
N SER A 300 1.08 -16.96 -4.37
CA SER A 300 0.08 -16.97 -3.28
C SER A 300 0.63 -16.33 -2.00
N GLU A 301 1.90 -16.52 -1.67
CA GLU A 301 2.54 -15.88 -0.51
C GLU A 301 2.61 -14.36 -0.68
N GLN A 302 3.01 -13.85 -1.87
CA GLN A 302 2.94 -12.43 -2.19
C GLN A 302 1.53 -11.87 -1.94
N PHE A 303 0.51 -12.54 -2.48
CA PHE A 303 -0.89 -12.13 -2.34
C PHE A 303 -1.42 -12.23 -0.91
N GLN A 304 -0.85 -13.07 -0.04
CA GLN A 304 -1.19 -13.08 1.39
C GLN A 304 -0.67 -11.84 2.11
N TYR A 305 0.54 -11.38 1.78
CA TYR A 305 1.08 -10.14 2.33
C TYR A 305 0.28 -8.92 1.87
N ILE A 306 -0.01 -8.85 0.57
CA ILE A 306 -0.84 -7.79 -0.01
C ILE A 306 -2.23 -7.78 0.64
N LEU A 307 -2.93 -8.91 0.71
CA LEU A 307 -4.27 -8.98 1.34
C LEU A 307 -4.27 -8.48 2.79
N ARG A 308 -3.18 -8.69 3.53
CA ARG A 308 -3.07 -8.19 4.90
C ARG A 308 -2.96 -6.67 4.93
N ASP A 309 -2.14 -6.09 4.06
CA ASP A 309 -2.03 -4.64 3.92
C ASP A 309 -3.37 -4.04 3.50
N GLU A 310 -4.01 -4.61 2.47
CA GLU A 310 -5.32 -4.19 2.00
C GLU A 310 -6.42 -4.29 3.06
N SER A 311 -6.34 -5.28 3.96
CA SER A 311 -7.26 -5.37 5.09
C SER A 311 -7.08 -4.23 6.09
N MET A 312 -5.85 -3.76 6.29
CA MET A 312 -5.56 -2.59 7.13
C MET A 312 -6.03 -1.30 6.44
N HIS A 313 -5.77 -1.15 5.14
CA HIS A 313 -6.21 -0.01 4.33
C HIS A 313 -7.72 0.15 4.38
N LEU A 314 -8.44 -0.93 4.09
CA LEU A 314 -9.90 -0.96 4.14
C LEU A 314 -10.45 -0.57 5.52
N ASN A 315 -9.89 -1.14 6.60
CA ASN A 315 -10.35 -0.83 7.94
C ASN A 315 -10.07 0.63 8.32
N PHE A 316 -8.93 1.18 7.91
CA PHE A 316 -8.64 2.59 8.09
C PHE A 316 -9.63 3.48 7.33
N GLY A 317 -9.90 3.16 6.07
CA GLY A 317 -10.84 3.90 5.24
C GLY A 317 -12.27 3.88 5.79
N ILE A 318 -12.73 2.73 6.28
CA ILE A 318 -14.05 2.60 6.92
C ILE A 318 -14.14 3.45 8.19
N ASP A 319 -13.12 3.43 9.03
CA ASP A 319 -13.09 4.23 10.25
C ASP A 319 -13.09 5.73 9.91
N MET A 320 -12.33 6.14 8.90
CA MET A 320 -12.29 7.52 8.41
C MET A 320 -13.64 7.96 7.83
N ILE A 321 -14.29 7.14 7.00
CA ILE A 321 -15.64 7.40 6.47
C ILE A 321 -16.64 7.58 7.62
N ASN A 322 -16.61 6.69 8.60
CA ASN A 322 -17.51 6.75 9.74
C ASN A 322 -17.23 7.97 10.63
N GLN A 323 -15.96 8.34 10.81
CA GLN A 323 -15.58 9.54 11.55
C GLN A 323 -16.04 10.82 10.85
N ILE A 324 -15.88 10.92 9.53
CA ILE A 324 -16.39 12.06 8.74
C ILE A 324 -17.90 12.19 8.88
N LYS A 325 -18.64 11.08 8.79
CA LYS A 325 -20.10 11.06 8.98
C LYS A 325 -20.50 11.47 10.39
N PHE A 326 -19.76 11.06 11.40
CA PHE A 326 -20.00 11.43 12.78
C PHE A 326 -19.80 12.93 13.00
N GLU A 327 -18.72 13.49 12.46
CA GLU A 327 -18.40 14.91 12.57
C GLU A 327 -19.33 15.80 11.71
N ASN A 328 -19.84 15.25 10.61
CA ASN A 328 -20.63 15.98 9.60
C ASN A 328 -21.91 15.21 9.25
N PRO A 329 -22.86 15.03 10.19
CA PRO A 329 -24.04 14.18 9.97
C PRO A 329 -24.95 14.65 8.84
N HIS A 330 -24.89 15.93 8.48
CA HIS A 330 -25.65 16.52 7.39
C HIS A 330 -25.20 16.01 6.00
N LEU A 331 -23.98 15.51 5.87
CA LEU A 331 -23.47 14.92 4.63
C LEU A 331 -24.08 13.54 4.35
N TRP A 332 -24.50 12.81 5.40
CA TRP A 332 -25.02 11.44 5.31
C TRP A 332 -26.56 11.43 5.25
N ASN A 333 -27.12 12.21 4.33
CA ASN A 333 -28.54 12.28 4.05
C ASN A 333 -29.05 11.04 3.26
N ASN A 334 -30.36 10.97 2.98
CA ASN A 334 -30.95 9.82 2.29
C ASN A 334 -30.44 9.67 0.85
N GLU A 335 -30.20 10.77 0.14
CA GLU A 335 -29.66 10.76 -1.21
C GLU A 335 -28.24 10.19 -1.24
N MET A 336 -27.38 10.61 -0.29
CA MET A 336 -26.03 10.10 -0.16
C MET A 336 -26.00 8.60 0.20
N LYS A 337 -26.91 8.15 1.08
CA LYS A 337 -27.07 6.73 1.42
C LYS A 337 -27.47 5.89 0.23
N GLU A 338 -28.45 6.36 -0.55
CA GLU A 338 -28.86 5.68 -1.80
C GLU A 338 -27.70 5.65 -2.81
N HIS A 339 -27.01 6.77 -2.99
CA HIS A 339 -25.86 6.84 -3.88
C HIS A 339 -24.74 5.84 -3.46
N ALA A 340 -24.38 5.81 -2.19
CA ALA A 340 -23.39 4.89 -1.65
C ALA A 340 -23.81 3.41 -1.81
N THR A 341 -25.12 3.12 -1.62
CA THR A 341 -25.66 1.79 -1.88
C THR A 341 -25.47 1.40 -3.34
N GLN A 342 -25.84 2.27 -4.27
CA GLN A 342 -25.70 2.04 -5.71
C GLN A 342 -24.24 1.87 -6.13
N MET A 343 -23.30 2.60 -5.54
CA MET A 343 -21.87 2.42 -5.80
C MET A 343 -21.41 1.01 -5.46
N ILE A 344 -21.76 0.51 -4.28
CA ILE A 344 -21.39 -0.83 -3.83
C ILE A 344 -22.05 -1.92 -4.69
N LEU A 345 -23.30 -1.75 -5.07
CA LEU A 345 -24.00 -2.69 -5.96
C LEU A 345 -23.38 -2.72 -7.36
N GLN A 346 -23.05 -1.57 -7.93
CA GLN A 346 -22.36 -1.47 -9.23
C GLN A 346 -20.98 -2.14 -9.19
N ALA A 347 -20.19 -1.85 -8.16
CA ALA A 347 -18.88 -2.47 -7.98
C ALA A 347 -19.01 -4.00 -7.86
N THR A 348 -20.00 -4.48 -7.11
CA THR A 348 -20.27 -5.91 -6.97
C THR A 348 -20.60 -6.56 -8.31
N GLN A 349 -21.44 -5.92 -9.13
CA GLN A 349 -21.79 -6.44 -10.44
C GLN A 349 -20.60 -6.49 -11.39
N LEU A 350 -19.76 -5.46 -11.39
CA LEU A 350 -18.53 -5.43 -12.19
C LEU A 350 -17.55 -6.52 -11.77
N GLU A 351 -17.42 -6.77 -10.48
CA GLU A 351 -16.56 -7.83 -9.97
C GLU A 351 -17.09 -9.23 -10.30
N ILE A 352 -18.42 -9.44 -10.30
CA ILE A 352 -19.04 -10.68 -10.76
C ILE A 352 -18.77 -10.90 -12.25
N GLU A 353 -18.84 -9.88 -13.09
CA GLU A 353 -18.49 -9.97 -14.51
C GLU A 353 -17.00 -10.35 -14.68
N TYR A 354 -16.12 -9.73 -13.91
CA TYR A 354 -14.70 -10.05 -13.89
C TYR A 354 -14.44 -11.49 -13.45
N ALA A 355 -15.13 -11.98 -12.42
CA ALA A 355 -15.00 -13.36 -11.96
C ALA A 355 -15.41 -14.39 -13.03
N ARG A 356 -16.42 -14.10 -13.84
CA ARG A 356 -16.85 -14.94 -14.96
C ARG A 356 -15.83 -14.94 -16.10
N ASP A 357 -15.18 -13.80 -16.35
CA ASP A 357 -14.15 -13.65 -17.39
C ASP A 357 -12.85 -14.37 -17.00
N THR A 358 -12.43 -14.26 -15.74
CA THR A 358 -11.19 -14.89 -15.26
C THR A 358 -11.30 -16.39 -15.07
N MET A 359 -12.52 -16.92 -14.96
CA MET A 359 -12.77 -18.33 -14.61
C MET A 359 -13.96 -18.91 -15.38
N PRO A 360 -13.93 -18.91 -16.71
CA PRO A 360 -15.10 -19.29 -17.53
C PRO A 360 -15.55 -20.74 -17.37
N ARG A 361 -14.62 -21.68 -17.11
CA ARG A 361 -14.91 -23.10 -16.90
C ARG A 361 -14.83 -23.53 -15.43
N GLY A 362 -14.34 -22.65 -14.56
CA GLY A 362 -14.05 -22.97 -13.18
C GLY A 362 -12.74 -23.74 -12.98
N VAL A 363 -12.32 -23.80 -11.73
CA VAL A 363 -11.16 -24.58 -11.27
C VAL A 363 -11.58 -25.47 -10.11
N LEU A 364 -10.74 -26.42 -9.73
CA LEU A 364 -11.05 -27.33 -8.63
C LEU A 364 -11.38 -26.55 -7.34
N GLY A 365 -12.59 -26.75 -6.83
CA GLY A 365 -13.07 -26.12 -5.60
C GLY A 365 -13.61 -24.69 -5.77
N MET A 366 -13.65 -24.14 -6.99
CA MET A 366 -14.14 -22.79 -7.24
C MET A 366 -14.74 -22.63 -8.64
N ASN A 367 -15.88 -21.98 -8.70
CA ASN A 367 -16.52 -21.60 -9.97
C ASN A 367 -17.18 -20.22 -9.86
N ALA A 368 -17.65 -19.70 -11.01
CA ALA A 368 -18.22 -18.36 -11.09
C ALA A 368 -19.45 -18.17 -10.18
N ALA A 369 -20.29 -19.20 -9.99
CA ALA A 369 -21.45 -19.09 -9.11
C ALA A 369 -21.08 -18.98 -7.63
N MET A 370 -20.09 -19.75 -7.19
CA MET A 370 -19.54 -19.61 -5.82
C MET A 370 -18.91 -18.24 -5.63
N MET A 371 -18.19 -17.73 -6.62
CA MET A 371 -17.58 -16.40 -6.56
C MET A 371 -18.64 -15.31 -6.49
N GLU A 372 -19.72 -15.42 -7.28
CA GLU A 372 -20.84 -14.49 -7.23
C GLU A 372 -21.49 -14.46 -5.82
N GLU A 373 -21.69 -15.60 -5.19
CA GLU A 373 -22.22 -15.68 -3.83
C GLU A 373 -21.25 -15.04 -2.83
N TYR A 374 -19.95 -15.28 -2.97
CA TYR A 374 -18.93 -14.68 -2.12
C TYR A 374 -18.88 -13.17 -2.27
N LEU A 375 -18.91 -12.64 -3.48
CA LEU A 375 -18.88 -11.20 -3.74
C LEU A 375 -20.12 -10.48 -3.19
N LYS A 376 -21.30 -11.12 -3.26
CA LYS A 376 -22.51 -10.61 -2.61
C LYS A 376 -22.38 -10.61 -1.07
N PHE A 377 -21.76 -11.63 -0.50
CA PHE A 377 -21.44 -11.67 0.93
C PHE A 377 -20.49 -10.54 1.32
N ILE A 378 -19.42 -10.31 0.56
CA ILE A 378 -18.47 -9.19 0.78
C ILE A 378 -19.17 -7.85 0.66
N ALA A 379 -20.00 -7.63 -0.36
CA ALA A 379 -20.77 -6.40 -0.56
C ALA A 379 -21.67 -6.08 0.65
N ASN A 380 -22.37 -7.06 1.20
CA ASN A 380 -23.16 -6.88 2.41
C ASN A 380 -22.28 -6.44 3.61
N ARG A 381 -21.08 -7.02 3.76
CA ARG A 381 -20.15 -6.57 4.81
C ARG A 381 -19.78 -5.11 4.63
N ARG A 382 -19.49 -4.65 3.41
CA ARG A 382 -19.14 -3.25 3.12
C ARG A 382 -20.28 -2.30 3.42
N LEU A 383 -21.50 -2.67 3.01
CA LEU A 383 -22.70 -1.89 3.32
C LEU A 383 -22.88 -1.70 4.83
N VAL A 384 -22.84 -2.80 5.58
CA VAL A 384 -23.04 -2.77 7.03
C VAL A 384 -21.92 -1.98 7.73
N GLN A 385 -20.68 -2.12 7.29
CA GLN A 385 -19.54 -1.40 7.88
C GLN A 385 -19.65 0.13 7.79
N ILE A 386 -20.33 0.64 6.77
CA ILE A 386 -20.61 2.08 6.63
C ILE A 386 -22.03 2.46 7.05
N GLY A 387 -22.74 1.58 7.76
CA GLY A 387 -24.05 1.86 8.36
C GLY A 387 -25.22 1.83 7.36
N LEU A 388 -25.10 1.06 6.28
CA LEU A 388 -26.17 0.77 5.32
C LEU A 388 -26.74 -0.64 5.54
N PRO A 389 -28.02 -0.89 5.20
CA PRO A 389 -28.60 -2.21 5.30
C PRO A 389 -28.03 -3.15 4.24
N ASP A 390 -27.90 -4.43 4.58
CA ASP A 390 -27.56 -5.48 3.64
C ASP A 390 -28.60 -5.58 2.51
N GLN A 391 -28.11 -5.81 1.28
CA GLN A 391 -28.94 -5.84 0.08
C GLN A 391 -29.19 -7.27 -0.43
N PHE A 392 -28.25 -8.18 -0.19
CA PHE A 392 -28.32 -9.55 -0.66
C PHE A 392 -28.77 -10.47 0.48
N LYS A 393 -30.05 -10.88 0.45
CA LYS A 393 -30.62 -11.73 1.50
C LYS A 393 -30.24 -13.21 1.31
N GLY A 394 -29.95 -13.89 2.42
CA GLY A 394 -29.72 -15.32 2.44
C GLY A 394 -28.40 -15.79 1.82
N VAL A 395 -27.48 -14.88 1.48
CA VAL A 395 -26.14 -15.26 0.99
C VAL A 395 -25.28 -15.77 2.14
N ALA A 396 -24.54 -16.85 1.88
CA ALA A 396 -23.55 -17.41 2.79
C ALA A 396 -22.15 -17.17 2.28
N ASN A 397 -21.13 -17.37 3.13
CA ASN A 397 -19.74 -17.32 2.72
C ASN A 397 -19.29 -18.69 2.20
N PRO A 398 -19.13 -18.91 0.87
CA PRO A 398 -18.68 -20.19 0.33
C PRO A 398 -17.18 -20.45 0.55
N PHE A 399 -16.43 -19.43 0.98
CA PHE A 399 -14.99 -19.50 1.25
C PHE A 399 -14.65 -19.05 2.69
N PRO A 400 -15.09 -19.79 3.73
CA PRO A 400 -14.86 -19.41 5.12
C PRO A 400 -13.37 -19.26 5.46
N TRP A 401 -12.50 -19.99 4.79
CA TRP A 401 -11.05 -19.89 4.92
C TRP A 401 -10.49 -18.50 4.54
N MET A 402 -11.18 -17.73 3.68
CA MET A 402 -10.80 -16.34 3.39
C MET A 402 -10.97 -15.45 4.63
N SER A 403 -12.06 -15.62 5.38
CA SER A 403 -12.26 -14.92 6.65
C SER A 403 -11.18 -15.28 7.67
N GLU A 404 -10.79 -16.57 7.72
CA GLU A 404 -9.69 -16.99 8.60
C GLU A 404 -8.37 -16.28 8.25
N ILE A 405 -8.05 -16.11 6.96
CA ILE A 405 -6.83 -15.40 6.54
C ILE A 405 -6.90 -13.90 6.90
N MET A 406 -8.07 -13.27 6.73
CA MET A 406 -8.26 -11.85 7.00
C MET A 406 -8.33 -11.53 8.50
N ASP A 407 -8.95 -12.41 9.28
CA ASP A 407 -9.25 -12.17 10.69
C ASP A 407 -8.14 -12.70 11.64
N LEU A 408 -7.25 -13.57 11.14
CA LEU A 408 -6.15 -14.10 11.95
C LEU A 408 -5.03 -13.05 12.09
N ARG A 409 -4.89 -12.52 13.31
CA ARG A 409 -3.57 -12.12 13.82
C ARG A 409 -2.72 -13.40 13.89
N LYS A 410 -1.95 -13.69 12.86
CA LYS A 410 -1.02 -14.82 12.90
C LYS A 410 0.14 -14.45 13.82
N GLU A 411 0.09 -14.92 15.06
CA GLU A 411 1.29 -15.13 15.85
C GLU A 411 2.08 -16.25 15.18
N LYS A 412 3.07 -15.90 14.37
CA LYS A 412 4.01 -16.87 13.83
C LYS A 412 5.20 -16.96 14.75
N ASN A 413 5.61 -18.20 15.06
CA ASN A 413 6.80 -18.45 15.85
C ASN A 413 8.03 -17.95 15.07
N PHE A 414 8.88 -17.16 15.73
CA PHE A 414 10.11 -16.60 15.21
C PHE A 414 11.01 -17.63 14.51
N PHE A 415 10.97 -18.88 14.95
CA PHE A 415 11.81 -19.96 14.42
C PHE A 415 11.21 -20.69 13.22
N GLU A 416 9.94 -20.52 12.92
CA GLU A 416 9.25 -21.21 11.82
C GLU A 416 9.17 -20.37 10.54
N THR A 417 9.09 -19.07 10.70
CA THR A 417 9.10 -18.11 9.59
C THR A 417 9.61 -16.78 10.12
N ARG A 418 10.23 -15.96 9.25
CA ARG A 418 10.62 -14.58 9.59
C ARG A 418 9.48 -13.86 10.29
N VAL A 419 9.74 -13.23 11.42
CA VAL A 419 8.74 -12.45 12.15
C VAL A 419 8.35 -11.27 11.29
N ILE A 420 7.12 -11.29 10.80
CA ILE A 420 6.55 -10.23 9.97
C ILE A 420 5.82 -9.20 10.84
N GLU A 421 5.55 -9.55 12.11
CA GLU A 421 4.89 -8.68 13.08
C GLU A 421 5.85 -8.33 14.21
N TYR A 422 6.36 -7.10 14.22
CA TYR A 422 6.96 -6.51 15.40
C TYR A 422 5.83 -6.00 16.30
N GLN A 423 5.64 -6.64 17.46
CA GLN A 423 4.77 -6.07 18.49
C GLN A 423 5.48 -4.87 19.10
N THR A 424 5.05 -3.68 18.72
CA THR A 424 5.44 -2.43 19.41
C THR A 424 4.57 -2.17 20.65
N GLY A 425 3.63 -3.06 20.96
CA GLY A 425 2.77 -2.97 22.13
C GLY A 425 3.58 -3.10 23.43
N GLY A 426 3.87 -1.99 24.07
CA GLY A 426 4.52 -1.92 25.38
C GLY A 426 5.81 -1.10 25.45
N ALA A 427 6.36 -0.63 24.34
CA ALA A 427 7.62 0.13 24.37
C ALA A 427 7.46 1.63 24.68
N LEU A 428 6.25 2.17 24.64
CA LEU A 428 5.95 3.57 24.93
C LEU A 428 4.67 3.68 25.76
N SER A 429 4.75 3.41 27.06
CA SER A 429 3.80 3.98 28.02
C SER A 429 4.36 5.33 28.44
N TRP A 430 3.69 6.39 28.10
CA TRP A 430 3.93 7.72 28.64
C TRP A 430 3.01 7.87 29.84
N ASP A 431 3.52 7.52 31.05
CA ASP A 431 2.93 7.94 32.34
C ASP A 431 3.32 9.38 32.65
#